data_ec839a3f2060b332ed567fb16d361d68
#
_entry.id   ec839a3f2060b332ed567fb16d361d68
#
_cell.length_a   1.000
_cell.length_b   1.000
_cell.length_c   1.000
_cell.angle_alpha   90.00
_cell.angle_beta   90.00
_cell.angle_gamma   90.00
#
_symmetry.space_group_name_H-M   'P 1'
#
loop_
_entity.id
_entity.type
_entity.pdbx_description
1 polymer ?
#
loop_
_entity_poly.entity_id
_entity_poly.type
_entity_poly.pdbx_seq_one_letter_code
_entity_poly.pdbx_strand_id
1 'polypeptide(L)'
;YGRATPERPVFPRPEALLSEVPLLLGTDGQKMSKSRGNTIELRMTADETAKILKKAKTDAERRITFDPEGRPEVSNLLMLASLATGEAPEAIADRIGDAGAGTLKALVTESLNEMLAPLRERRAELIANEDYLLSILHAGNERANEQADQTLSEVRTAMQMVY
;
A
#
# COMPACT_ATOMS: atom_id res chain seq x y z
N TYR A 1 -34.56 14.87 16.63
CA TYR A 1 -33.93 14.68 15.35
C TYR A 1 -33.98 15.84 14.40
N GLY A 2 -33.98 17.04 14.86
CA GLY A 2 -34.58 18.12 14.16
C GLY A 2 -33.72 18.94 13.23
N ARG A 3 -32.47 18.65 12.94
CA ARG A 3 -31.68 19.63 12.17
C ARG A 3 -30.67 19.06 11.17
N ALA A 4 -30.41 17.78 11.16
CA ALA A 4 -29.77 17.14 10.03
C ALA A 4 -30.83 16.76 9.00
N THR A 5 -30.76 17.35 7.80
CA THR A 5 -31.65 16.99 6.68
C THR A 5 -30.89 16.15 5.66
N PRO A 6 -31.57 15.47 4.74
CA PRO A 6 -30.89 14.77 3.64
C PRO A 6 -29.97 15.67 2.82
N GLU A 7 -30.30 16.98 2.71
CA GLU A 7 -29.47 17.96 2.01
C GLU A 7 -28.30 18.48 2.86
N ARG A 8 -28.35 18.30 4.19
CA ARG A 8 -27.29 18.73 5.11
C ARG A 8 -27.08 17.71 6.22
N PRO A 9 -26.52 16.54 5.89
CA PRO A 9 -26.20 15.52 6.88
C PRO A 9 -25.03 15.97 7.77
N VAL A 10 -25.03 15.55 9.05
CA VAL A 10 -23.87 15.76 9.94
C VAL A 10 -22.65 15.01 9.43
N PHE A 11 -22.86 13.78 8.96
CA PHE A 11 -21.79 12.99 8.35
C PHE A 11 -21.99 12.89 6.84
N PRO A 12 -20.98 13.21 6.03
CA PRO A 12 -21.03 12.96 4.60
C PRO A 12 -21.11 11.45 4.35
N ARG A 13 -21.76 11.05 3.27
CA ARG A 13 -21.76 9.65 2.82
C ARG A 13 -20.35 9.32 2.32
N PRO A 14 -19.69 8.29 2.88
CA PRO A 14 -18.37 7.89 2.39
C PRO A 14 -18.47 7.26 1.01
N GLU A 15 -17.49 7.58 0.16
CA GLU A 15 -17.30 6.99 -1.16
C GLU A 15 -15.96 6.26 -1.21
N ALA A 16 -15.89 5.18 -2.00
CA ALA A 16 -14.65 4.43 -2.15
C ALA A 16 -13.71 5.15 -3.12
N LEU A 17 -12.49 5.44 -2.67
CA LEU A 17 -11.39 5.87 -3.52
C LEU A 17 -10.42 4.70 -3.68
N LEU A 18 -10.49 4.02 -4.82
CA LEU A 18 -9.66 2.87 -5.13
C LEU A 18 -8.49 3.28 -6.04
N SER A 19 -7.33 2.67 -5.83
CA SER A 19 -6.20 2.76 -6.76
C SER A 19 -6.44 1.87 -8.00
N GLU A 20 -5.62 2.04 -9.03
CA GLU A 20 -5.63 1.18 -10.22
C GLU A 20 -5.35 -0.29 -9.87
N VAL A 21 -4.60 -0.51 -8.79
CA VAL A 21 -4.28 -1.84 -8.26
C VAL A 21 -4.79 -1.94 -6.82
N PRO A 22 -6.10 -2.20 -6.62
CA PRO A 22 -6.70 -2.22 -5.29
C PRO A 22 -6.31 -3.44 -4.45
N LEU A 23 -5.77 -4.49 -5.07
CA LEU A 23 -5.35 -5.72 -4.41
C LEU A 23 -4.00 -6.19 -4.95
N LEU A 24 -3.04 -6.36 -4.04
CA LEU A 24 -1.78 -7.05 -4.29
C LEU A 24 -1.75 -8.37 -3.50
N LEU A 25 -1.27 -9.42 -4.16
CA LEU A 25 -1.06 -10.70 -3.50
C LEU A 25 0.26 -10.68 -2.72
N GLY A 26 0.30 -11.44 -1.64
CA GLY A 26 1.53 -11.75 -0.93
C GLY A 26 2.46 -12.66 -1.74
N THR A 27 3.65 -12.87 -1.24
CA THR A 27 4.68 -13.68 -1.91
C THR A 27 4.33 -15.18 -2.03
N ASP A 28 3.29 -15.61 -1.33
CA ASP A 28 2.71 -16.96 -1.37
C ASP A 28 1.51 -17.10 -2.36
N GLY A 29 1.15 -16.02 -3.06
CA GLY A 29 0.00 -15.98 -3.95
C GLY A 29 -1.35 -15.81 -3.25
N GLN A 30 -1.37 -15.59 -1.93
CA GLN A 30 -2.59 -15.33 -1.16
C GLN A 30 -2.71 -13.84 -0.84
N LYS A 31 -3.86 -13.41 -0.31
CA LYS A 31 -4.03 -12.03 0.17
C LYS A 31 -2.88 -11.65 1.11
N MET A 32 -2.24 -10.53 0.83
CA MET A 32 -1.15 -10.00 1.64
C MET A 32 -1.59 -9.75 3.08
N SER A 33 -0.86 -10.29 4.06
CA SER A 33 -1.17 -10.15 5.48
C SER A 33 0.08 -10.29 6.34
N LYS A 34 0.25 -9.39 7.32
CA LYS A 34 1.37 -9.45 8.29
C LYS A 34 1.38 -10.77 9.07
N SER A 35 0.21 -11.27 9.48
CA SER A 35 0.09 -12.52 10.24
C SER A 35 0.53 -13.76 9.45
N ARG A 36 0.54 -13.69 8.12
CA ARG A 36 1.01 -14.77 7.23
C ARG A 36 2.49 -14.68 6.90
N GLY A 37 3.13 -13.54 7.18
CA GLY A 37 4.53 -13.31 6.82
C GLY A 37 4.80 -13.26 5.33
N ASN A 38 3.76 -12.99 4.51
CA ASN A 38 3.82 -12.95 3.05
C ASN A 38 3.87 -11.51 2.49
N THR A 39 4.08 -10.52 3.37
CA THR A 39 4.08 -9.09 3.02
C THR A 39 5.47 -8.61 2.63
N ILE A 40 5.52 -7.64 1.72
CA ILE A 40 6.70 -6.78 1.50
C ILE A 40 6.44 -5.50 2.30
N GLU A 41 7.07 -5.39 3.47
CA GLU A 41 6.87 -4.21 4.33
C GLU A 41 7.76 -3.05 3.87
N LEU A 42 7.21 -1.83 3.82
CA LEU A 42 7.93 -0.63 3.41
C LEU A 42 9.16 -0.34 4.30
N ARG A 43 9.16 -0.83 5.55
CA ARG A 43 10.28 -0.69 6.50
C ARG A 43 11.42 -1.68 6.28
N MET A 44 11.22 -2.72 5.46
CA MET A 44 12.25 -3.73 5.19
C MET A 44 13.47 -3.11 4.54
N THR A 45 14.64 -3.65 4.87
CA THR A 45 15.89 -3.34 4.17
C THR A 45 15.85 -3.87 2.74
N ALA A 46 16.77 -3.41 1.90
CA ALA A 46 16.93 -3.92 0.54
C ALA A 46 17.19 -5.43 0.51
N ASP A 47 18.01 -5.93 1.44
CA ASP A 47 18.34 -7.36 1.56
C ASP A 47 17.15 -8.20 2.01
N GLU A 48 16.34 -7.70 2.96
CA GLU A 48 15.12 -8.39 3.41
C GLU A 48 14.11 -8.47 2.27
N THR A 49 13.91 -7.37 1.52
CA THR A 49 13.05 -7.35 0.33
C THR A 49 13.52 -8.35 -0.72
N ALA A 50 14.83 -8.41 -1.01
CA ALA A 50 15.40 -9.36 -1.94
C ALA A 50 15.19 -10.83 -1.49
N LYS A 51 15.37 -11.12 -0.20
CA LYS A 51 15.16 -12.48 0.36
C LYS A 51 13.72 -12.95 0.22
N ILE A 52 12.75 -12.06 0.46
CA ILE A 52 11.32 -12.37 0.34
C ILE A 52 10.95 -12.59 -1.13
N LEU A 53 11.33 -11.68 -2.02
CA LEU A 53 11.04 -11.78 -3.46
C LEU A 53 11.67 -13.00 -4.11
N LYS A 54 12.88 -13.39 -3.69
CA LYS A 54 13.51 -14.63 -4.16
C LYS A 54 12.64 -15.86 -3.92
N LYS A 55 11.90 -15.90 -2.80
CA LYS A 55 11.00 -16.99 -2.40
C LYS A 55 9.57 -16.83 -2.93
N ALA A 56 9.24 -15.71 -3.59
CA ALA A 56 7.91 -15.49 -4.11
C ALA A 56 7.47 -16.62 -5.02
N LYS A 57 6.22 -17.05 -4.87
CA LYS A 57 5.64 -18.14 -5.66
C LYS A 57 5.54 -17.72 -7.12
N THR A 58 5.87 -18.64 -8.01
CA THR A 58 5.70 -18.53 -9.47
C THR A 58 5.37 -19.93 -10.00
N ASP A 59 4.78 -20.01 -11.18
CA ASP A 59 4.55 -21.27 -11.89
C ASP A 59 5.83 -21.82 -12.54
N ALA A 60 5.70 -22.93 -13.26
CA ALA A 60 6.81 -23.61 -13.92
C ALA A 60 7.08 -23.13 -15.36
N GLU A 61 6.25 -22.23 -15.90
CA GLU A 61 6.41 -21.74 -17.26
C GLU A 61 7.58 -20.76 -17.35
N ARG A 62 8.43 -21.00 -18.34
CA ARG A 62 9.62 -20.18 -18.56
C ARG A 62 9.30 -18.81 -19.16
N ARG A 63 8.36 -18.77 -20.12
CA ARG A 63 7.94 -17.54 -20.75
C ARG A 63 7.13 -16.69 -19.76
N ILE A 64 7.52 -15.45 -19.60
CA ILE A 64 6.79 -14.51 -18.76
C ILE A 64 5.69 -13.86 -19.61
N THR A 65 4.45 -13.95 -19.10
CA THR A 65 3.26 -13.33 -19.70
C THR A 65 2.42 -12.70 -18.60
N PHE A 66 1.74 -11.61 -18.90
CA PHE A 66 0.77 -11.02 -17.99
C PHE A 66 -0.61 -11.64 -18.24
N ASP A 67 -1.05 -12.47 -17.31
CA ASP A 67 -2.32 -13.16 -17.31
C ASP A 67 -2.83 -13.28 -15.86
N PRO A 68 -3.58 -12.30 -15.37
CA PRO A 68 -4.06 -12.29 -13.98
C PRO A 68 -4.96 -13.48 -13.60
N GLU A 69 -5.66 -14.07 -14.56
CA GLU A 69 -6.56 -15.20 -14.31
C GLU A 69 -5.82 -16.54 -14.33
N GLY A 70 -5.00 -16.77 -15.34
CA GLY A 70 -4.28 -18.04 -15.51
C GLY A 70 -2.98 -18.11 -14.73
N ARG A 71 -2.32 -16.96 -14.49
CA ARG A 71 -1.00 -16.86 -13.85
C ARG A 71 -0.95 -15.77 -12.79
N PRO A 72 -1.79 -15.82 -11.75
CA PRO A 72 -1.96 -14.73 -10.79
C PRO A 72 -0.69 -14.35 -10.05
N GLU A 73 0.19 -15.31 -9.70
CA GLU A 73 1.42 -15.02 -8.96
C GLU A 73 2.46 -14.29 -9.82
N VAL A 74 2.62 -14.70 -11.09
CA VAL A 74 3.52 -14.05 -12.05
C VAL A 74 3.00 -12.66 -12.38
N SER A 75 1.69 -12.55 -12.64
CA SER A 75 1.05 -11.27 -12.93
C SER A 75 1.13 -10.30 -11.75
N ASN A 76 1.03 -10.79 -10.51
CA ASN A 76 1.24 -9.97 -9.32
C ASN A 76 2.68 -9.41 -9.24
N LEU A 77 3.70 -10.20 -9.59
CA LEU A 77 5.07 -9.71 -9.64
C LEU A 77 5.27 -8.68 -10.75
N LEU A 78 4.63 -8.87 -11.91
CA LEU A 78 4.64 -7.88 -13.00
C LEU A 78 3.94 -6.58 -12.58
N MET A 79 2.82 -6.66 -11.85
CA MET A 79 2.14 -5.49 -11.29
C MET A 79 3.02 -4.75 -10.28
N LEU A 80 3.77 -5.46 -9.43
CA LEU A 80 4.73 -4.83 -8.51
C LEU A 80 5.83 -4.08 -9.26
N ALA A 81 6.37 -4.68 -10.32
CA ALA A 81 7.36 -4.01 -11.18
C ALA A 81 6.74 -2.79 -11.87
N SER A 82 5.53 -2.92 -12.41
CA SER A 82 4.79 -1.83 -13.06
C SER A 82 4.57 -0.64 -12.13
N LEU A 83 4.13 -0.89 -10.89
CA LEU A 83 3.96 0.15 -9.88
C LEU A 83 5.27 0.86 -9.52
N ALA A 84 6.39 0.13 -9.52
CA ALA A 84 7.69 0.69 -9.19
C ALA A 84 8.32 1.49 -10.33
N THR A 85 8.10 1.07 -11.58
CA THR A 85 8.74 1.65 -12.78
C THR A 85 7.84 2.61 -13.55
N GLY A 86 6.52 2.49 -13.41
CA GLY A 86 5.53 3.18 -14.25
C GLY A 86 5.36 2.55 -15.64
N GLU A 87 6.03 1.43 -15.95
CA GLU A 87 5.92 0.70 -17.22
C GLU A 87 4.74 -0.27 -17.18
N ALA A 88 4.03 -0.44 -18.31
CA ALA A 88 2.92 -1.38 -18.38
C ALA A 88 3.37 -2.83 -18.11
N PRO A 89 2.60 -3.64 -17.37
CA PRO A 89 3.00 -5.00 -16.99
C PRO A 89 3.19 -5.92 -18.21
N GLU A 90 2.45 -5.71 -19.29
CA GLU A 90 2.60 -6.44 -20.55
C GLU A 90 3.94 -6.11 -21.23
N ALA A 91 4.36 -4.85 -21.24
CA ALA A 91 5.63 -4.42 -21.81
C ALA A 91 6.81 -5.00 -21.03
N ILE A 92 6.70 -5.05 -19.68
CA ILE A 92 7.68 -5.71 -18.82
C ILE A 92 7.75 -7.21 -19.15
N ALA A 93 6.58 -7.86 -19.28
CA ALA A 93 6.51 -9.28 -19.61
C ALA A 93 7.16 -9.60 -20.97
N ASP A 94 6.86 -8.82 -22.00
CA ASP A 94 7.43 -8.99 -23.34
C ASP A 94 8.95 -8.78 -23.35
N ARG A 95 9.46 -7.81 -22.61
CA ARG A 95 10.89 -7.54 -22.46
C ARG A 95 11.63 -8.70 -21.77
N ILE A 96 11.02 -9.36 -20.77
CA ILE A 96 11.59 -10.51 -20.09
C ILE A 96 11.50 -11.76 -20.98
N GLY A 97 10.37 -11.97 -21.64
CA GLY A 97 10.14 -13.11 -22.55
C GLY A 97 10.47 -14.45 -21.91
N ASP A 98 11.38 -15.20 -22.54
CA ASP A 98 11.78 -16.54 -22.11
C ASP A 98 12.94 -16.57 -21.08
N ALA A 99 13.32 -15.42 -20.50
CA ALA A 99 14.38 -15.36 -19.50
C ALA A 99 13.94 -15.96 -18.13
N GLY A 100 12.64 -16.13 -17.92
CA GLY A 100 12.07 -16.90 -16.81
C GLY A 100 11.86 -16.11 -15.51
N ALA A 101 11.24 -16.80 -14.54
CA ALA A 101 10.83 -16.20 -13.27
C ALA A 101 11.99 -15.64 -12.43
N GLY A 102 13.19 -16.16 -12.57
CA GLY A 102 14.39 -15.63 -11.90
C GLY A 102 14.69 -14.19 -12.32
N THR A 103 14.63 -13.92 -13.63
CA THR A 103 14.82 -12.57 -14.19
C THR A 103 13.72 -11.62 -13.76
N LEU A 104 12.46 -12.09 -13.74
CA LEU A 104 11.34 -11.29 -13.24
C LEU A 104 11.56 -10.90 -11.77
N LYS A 105 11.89 -11.85 -10.91
CA LYS A 105 12.14 -11.60 -9.47
C LYS A 105 13.31 -10.64 -9.25
N ALA A 106 14.37 -10.74 -10.05
CA ALA A 106 15.50 -9.81 -9.98
C ALA A 106 15.05 -8.38 -10.34
N LEU A 107 14.32 -8.22 -11.45
CA LEU A 107 13.77 -6.93 -11.87
C LEU A 107 12.88 -6.31 -10.81
N VAL A 108 11.91 -7.08 -10.27
CA VAL A 108 11.01 -6.60 -9.21
C VAL A 108 11.81 -6.18 -7.97
N THR A 109 12.83 -6.94 -7.61
CA THR A 109 13.69 -6.61 -6.46
C THR A 109 14.42 -5.29 -6.67
N GLU A 110 15.02 -5.09 -7.83
CA GLU A 110 15.76 -3.88 -8.17
C GLU A 110 14.83 -2.67 -8.19
N SER A 111 13.73 -2.76 -8.94
CA SER A 111 12.76 -1.66 -9.10
C SER A 111 12.13 -1.24 -7.76
N LEU A 112 11.72 -2.20 -6.92
CA LEU A 112 11.16 -1.90 -5.60
C LEU A 112 12.21 -1.31 -4.66
N ASN A 113 13.45 -1.81 -4.68
CA ASN A 113 14.51 -1.27 -3.84
C ASN A 113 14.87 0.16 -4.24
N GLU A 114 14.90 0.47 -5.53
CA GLU A 114 15.13 1.81 -6.05
C GLU A 114 13.98 2.75 -5.65
N MET A 115 12.73 2.34 -5.88
CA MET A 115 11.54 3.13 -5.51
C MET A 115 11.49 3.40 -3.99
N LEU A 116 11.88 2.43 -3.15
CA LEU A 116 11.80 2.54 -1.69
C LEU A 116 13.05 3.18 -1.05
N ALA A 117 14.14 3.38 -1.79
CA ALA A 117 15.38 3.95 -1.24
C ALA A 117 15.15 5.30 -0.55
N PRO A 118 14.54 6.32 -1.19
CA PRO A 118 14.33 7.62 -0.57
C PRO A 118 13.40 7.56 0.66
N LEU A 119 12.44 6.65 0.67
CA LEU A 119 11.56 6.42 1.83
C LEU A 119 12.35 5.83 3.01
N ARG A 120 13.26 4.88 2.74
CA ARG A 120 14.09 4.26 3.77
C ARG A 120 15.10 5.26 4.37
N GLU A 121 15.70 6.09 3.53
CA GLU A 121 16.59 7.18 3.98
C GLU A 121 15.84 8.15 4.88
N ARG A 122 14.68 8.64 4.43
CA ARG A 122 13.85 9.54 5.22
C ARG A 122 13.39 8.93 6.54
N ARG A 123 13.04 7.64 6.51
CA ARG A 123 12.69 6.90 7.73
C ARG A 123 13.85 6.84 8.72
N ALA A 124 15.06 6.59 8.25
CA ALA A 124 16.26 6.53 9.11
C ALA A 124 16.53 7.89 9.79
N GLU A 125 16.42 9.00 9.05
CA GLU A 125 16.53 10.35 9.59
C GLU A 125 15.49 10.63 10.68
N LEU A 126 14.23 10.29 10.40
CA LEU A 126 13.11 10.55 11.32
C LEU A 126 13.21 9.72 12.59
N ILE A 127 13.61 8.45 12.51
CA ILE A 127 13.79 7.59 13.69
C ILE A 127 14.91 8.12 14.59
N ALA A 128 15.94 8.74 14.02
CA ALA A 128 17.02 9.36 14.79
C ALA A 128 16.60 10.64 15.52
N ASN A 129 15.38 11.16 15.27
CA ASN A 129 14.87 12.39 15.86
C ASN A 129 13.51 12.16 16.54
N GLU A 130 13.55 11.50 17.70
CA GLU A 130 12.36 11.13 18.47
C GLU A 130 11.53 12.34 18.91
N ASP A 131 12.19 13.41 19.37
CA ASP A 131 11.52 14.64 19.82
C ASP A 131 10.69 15.26 18.68
N TYR A 132 11.21 15.25 17.46
CA TYR A 132 10.47 15.71 16.29
C TYR A 132 9.26 14.84 16.00
N LEU A 133 9.40 13.51 16.09
CA LEU A 133 8.27 12.59 15.90
C LEU A 133 7.18 12.82 16.95
N LEU A 134 7.56 12.99 18.22
CA LEU A 134 6.62 13.29 19.29
C LEU A 134 5.93 14.64 19.08
N SER A 135 6.63 15.66 18.62
CA SER A 135 6.04 16.96 18.31
C SER A 135 4.97 16.88 17.21
N ILE A 136 5.22 16.07 16.17
CA ILE A 136 4.23 15.84 15.11
C ILE A 136 2.98 15.12 15.65
N LEU A 137 3.17 14.12 16.53
CA LEU A 137 2.06 13.39 17.16
C LEU A 137 1.22 14.33 18.05
N HIS A 138 1.85 15.18 18.85
CA HIS A 138 1.16 16.15 19.70
C HIS A 138 0.33 17.14 18.85
N ALA A 139 0.95 17.75 17.86
CA ALA A 139 0.26 18.68 16.95
C ALA A 139 -0.86 17.98 16.15
N GLY A 140 -0.66 16.73 15.79
CA GLY A 140 -1.69 15.91 15.15
C GLY A 140 -2.88 15.62 16.07
N ASN A 141 -2.62 15.30 17.34
CA ASN A 141 -3.63 15.04 18.35
C ASN A 141 -4.47 16.30 18.64
N GLU A 142 -3.84 17.46 18.75
CA GLU A 142 -4.56 18.75 18.95
C GLU A 142 -5.55 18.99 17.82
N ARG A 143 -5.11 18.91 16.56
CA ARG A 143 -5.98 19.09 15.38
C ARG A 143 -7.10 18.03 15.30
N ALA A 144 -6.80 16.79 15.63
CA ALA A 144 -7.79 15.71 15.62
C ALA A 144 -8.85 15.92 16.70
N ASN A 145 -8.46 16.35 17.90
CA ASN A 145 -9.37 16.66 18.99
C ASN A 145 -10.27 17.85 18.65
N GLU A 146 -9.72 18.95 18.12
CA GLU A 146 -10.52 20.09 17.67
C GLU A 146 -11.61 19.67 16.68
N GLN A 147 -11.25 18.86 15.68
CA GLN A 147 -12.20 18.38 14.69
C GLN A 147 -13.24 17.42 15.29
N ALA A 148 -12.81 16.54 16.20
CA ALA A 148 -13.70 15.61 16.87
C ALA A 148 -14.71 16.35 17.78
N ASP A 149 -14.26 17.34 18.52
CA ASP A 149 -15.11 18.15 19.42
C ASP A 149 -16.12 18.96 18.62
N GLN A 150 -15.71 19.57 17.51
CA GLN A 150 -16.63 20.25 16.61
C GLN A 150 -17.70 19.30 16.07
N THR A 151 -17.30 18.15 15.53
CA THR A 151 -18.23 17.14 15.01
C THR A 151 -19.17 16.63 16.10
N LEU A 152 -18.64 16.37 17.29
CA LEU A 152 -19.44 15.92 18.42
C LEU A 152 -20.48 16.97 18.85
N SER A 153 -20.12 18.25 18.83
CA SER A 153 -21.03 19.38 19.09
C SER A 153 -22.16 19.43 18.07
N GLU A 154 -21.84 19.25 16.78
CA GLU A 154 -22.85 19.19 15.72
C GLU A 154 -23.80 18.00 15.87
N VAL A 155 -23.26 16.82 16.20
CA VAL A 155 -24.05 15.62 16.48
C VAL A 155 -24.99 15.83 17.66
N ARG A 156 -24.48 16.34 18.80
CA ARG A 156 -25.30 16.64 20.00
C ARG A 156 -26.41 17.63 19.68
N THR A 157 -26.11 18.67 18.91
CA THR A 157 -27.10 19.64 18.48
C THR A 157 -28.18 19.01 17.59
N ALA A 158 -27.78 18.19 16.62
CA ALA A 158 -28.70 17.49 15.73
C ALA A 158 -29.61 16.51 16.49
N MET A 159 -29.08 15.87 17.55
CA MET A 159 -29.82 14.95 18.43
C MET A 159 -30.59 15.65 19.55
N GLN A 160 -30.52 16.99 19.65
CA GLN A 160 -31.12 17.78 20.75
C GLN A 160 -30.58 17.40 22.15
N MET A 161 -29.33 16.93 22.21
CA MET A 161 -28.63 16.55 23.45
C MET A 161 -27.72 17.68 23.93
N VAL A 162 -28.22 18.90 23.93
CA VAL A 162 -27.49 20.09 24.39
C VAL A 162 -27.99 20.42 25.80
N TYR A 163 -27.17 20.18 26.82
CA TYR A 163 -27.36 20.57 28.21
C TYR A 163 -26.07 21.13 28.79
#